data_d51c469112e889638a02c9556669da00
#
_entry.id   d51c469112e889638a02c9556669da00
#
_cell.length_a   1.000
_cell.length_b   1.000
_cell.length_c   1.000
_cell.angle_alpha   90.00
_cell.angle_beta   90.00
_cell.angle_gamma   90.00
#
_symmetry.space_group_name_H-M   'P 1'
#
loop_
_entity.id
_entity.type
_entity.pdbx_description
1 polymer ?
#
loop_
_entity_poly.entity_id
_entity_poly.type
_entity_poly.pdbx_seq_one_letter_code
_entity_poly.pdbx_strand_id
1 'polypeptide(L)'
;MSTKNKREKPKYGMWRCVGFQFSRAFRYRAEVPFILLLQILFNISSGVFGFYMSPMILAKLEARSPVNELLLTAAFLIGGCLVSDAMIAFIGNGIGSWGVKATYQVELRSHILRELMNKMADTSYANCLDTNWQRLMERGKQCCNSNGAACEYIWHVLQELMVRLAMFGFFAAVLTHVHPLVFGVAMTLSILDFIVSSYVYKYNFRHREELSHLDKQMWYLTGRTRDLTLAKDIRLFGLESWIRRLTDKAFLARQAYSKREHIFYLIGTFSSTLLEFLRSGATCYILLKMCLESGMSAAEFMLYFSAVNSFNGQFSGVLNNLLELRKMCLNLSSLMECLYYQEPFRFEGGKCIPRDETHEIRLENVSYTYPQSDKKIIDKMNLTVKKGEKVAMVGLNGAGKTTLVKLMTGLLDPDEGRVLLDGIDIREFNRKEYYGLFSAVFQHFNIMDITVAETVAQSATDIDLERVKDCIEKAGLTKMVSELPEGLNTHLGRSVYLDGVMLSGGQYQRLMLARALYKNGAMLMLDEPTAALDPLAEQDLYNKYSEMTEGRTAVFISHRLASTRFCDRVLYLEEGKVAEEGTHEELIEKGGEYARLFEIQSRYYREGVEFDVNQI
;
A
#
# COMPACT_ATOMS: atom_id res chain seq x y z
N MET A 1 24.98 -12.42 7.46
CA MET A 1 25.90 -11.69 6.54
C MET A 1 25.25 -10.36 6.19
N SER A 2 25.84 -9.24 6.60
CA SER A 2 25.32 -7.88 6.38
C SER A 2 25.61 -7.46 4.95
N THR A 3 24.65 -7.63 4.05
CA THR A 3 24.70 -6.92 2.77
C THR A 3 24.54 -5.44 3.06
N LYS A 4 25.63 -4.68 2.89
CA LYS A 4 25.61 -3.22 2.84
C LYS A 4 24.55 -2.81 1.80
N ASN A 5 23.33 -2.53 2.24
CA ASN A 5 22.29 -1.93 1.41
C ASN A 5 22.85 -0.62 0.85
N LYS A 6 23.22 -0.61 -0.43
CA LYS A 6 23.48 0.63 -1.17
C LYS A 6 22.24 1.49 -1.00
N ARG A 7 22.39 2.68 -0.40
CA ARG A 7 21.33 3.68 -0.26
C ARG A 7 20.74 3.93 -1.64
N GLU A 8 19.56 3.37 -1.90
CA GLU A 8 18.81 3.68 -3.12
C GLU A 8 18.48 5.18 -3.07
N LYS A 9 19.00 5.92 -4.03
CA LYS A 9 18.63 7.32 -4.20
C LYS A 9 17.16 7.35 -4.65
N PRO A 10 16.34 8.31 -4.13
CA PRO A 10 14.96 8.42 -4.59
C PRO A 10 14.94 8.66 -6.11
N LYS A 11 14.05 7.98 -6.81
CA LYS A 11 13.92 8.09 -8.27
C LYS A 11 13.45 9.49 -8.68
N TYR A 12 12.62 10.12 -7.81
CA TYR A 12 12.05 11.44 -8.07
C TYR A 12 12.63 12.47 -7.12
N GLY A 13 13.12 13.59 -7.68
CA GLY A 13 13.64 14.72 -6.90
C GLY A 13 12.54 15.47 -6.14
N MET A 14 12.93 16.25 -5.13
CA MET A 14 12.04 16.99 -4.22
C MET A 14 11.02 17.85 -4.99
N TRP A 15 11.45 18.65 -5.94
CA TRP A 15 10.56 19.53 -6.71
C TRP A 15 9.56 18.76 -7.57
N ARG A 16 9.93 17.58 -8.06
CA ARG A 16 9.02 16.72 -8.80
C ARG A 16 7.94 16.12 -7.90
N CYS A 17 8.29 15.77 -6.65
CA CYS A 17 7.31 15.31 -5.65
C CYS A 17 6.34 16.43 -5.23
N VAL A 18 6.85 17.66 -5.04
CA VAL A 18 5.99 18.83 -4.78
C VAL A 18 5.09 19.11 -5.98
N GLY A 19 5.63 19.11 -7.21
CA GLY A 19 4.86 19.28 -8.44
C GLY A 19 3.77 18.22 -8.61
N PHE A 20 4.04 16.96 -8.25
CA PHE A 20 3.05 15.88 -8.24
C PHE A 20 1.87 16.23 -7.30
N GLN A 21 2.13 16.70 -6.08
CA GLN A 21 1.08 17.06 -5.13
C GLN A 21 0.22 18.22 -5.64
N PHE A 22 0.86 19.27 -6.19
CA PHE A 22 0.12 20.38 -6.79
C PHE A 22 -0.71 19.95 -8.02
N SER A 23 -0.14 19.10 -8.88
CA SER A 23 -0.87 18.56 -10.03
C SER A 23 -2.12 17.78 -9.60
N ARG A 24 -2.02 16.97 -8.53
CA ARG A 24 -3.17 16.24 -7.99
C ARG A 24 -4.17 17.15 -7.29
N ALA A 25 -3.68 18.18 -6.56
CA ALA A 25 -4.56 19.17 -5.96
C ALA A 25 -5.37 19.91 -7.02
N PHE A 26 -4.75 20.46 -8.05
CA PHE A 26 -5.48 21.16 -9.13
C PHE A 26 -6.45 20.23 -9.89
N ARG A 27 -6.14 18.93 -9.98
CA ARG A 27 -7.03 17.95 -10.63
C ARG A 27 -8.25 17.59 -9.79
N TYR A 28 -8.10 17.48 -8.48
CA TYR A 28 -9.14 16.92 -7.61
C TYR A 28 -9.73 17.91 -6.62
N ARG A 29 -8.90 18.82 -6.06
CA ARG A 29 -9.28 19.80 -5.02
C ARG A 29 -8.43 21.05 -5.14
N ALA A 30 -8.76 21.88 -6.12
CA ALA A 30 -8.05 23.15 -6.37
C ALA A 30 -8.14 24.13 -5.19
N GLU A 31 -9.06 23.91 -4.25
CA GLU A 31 -9.20 24.68 -3.03
C GLU A 31 -7.97 24.56 -2.11
N VAL A 32 -7.27 23.42 -2.12
CA VAL A 32 -6.12 23.17 -1.24
C VAL A 32 -4.97 24.18 -1.47
N PRO A 33 -4.47 24.42 -2.69
CA PRO A 33 -3.47 25.46 -2.94
C PRO A 33 -3.96 26.87 -2.60
N PHE A 34 -5.25 27.18 -2.82
CA PHE A 34 -5.82 28.48 -2.50
C PHE A 34 -5.89 28.73 -0.99
N ILE A 35 -6.37 27.75 -0.22
CA ILE A 35 -6.39 27.78 1.24
C ILE A 35 -4.98 27.92 1.81
N LEU A 36 -4.01 27.21 1.24
CA LEU A 36 -2.61 27.32 1.60
C LEU A 36 -2.11 28.76 1.45
N LEU A 37 -2.40 29.40 0.32
CA LEU A 37 -1.99 30.80 0.07
C LEU A 37 -2.62 31.77 1.07
N LEU A 38 -3.91 31.64 1.34
CA LEU A 38 -4.60 32.48 2.33
C LEU A 38 -3.98 32.32 3.73
N GLN A 39 -3.72 31.08 4.15
CA GLN A 39 -3.08 30.83 5.44
C GLN A 39 -1.67 31.43 5.52
N ILE A 40 -0.88 31.35 4.45
CA ILE A 40 0.44 31.97 4.39
C ILE A 40 0.31 33.49 4.61
N LEU A 41 -0.59 34.15 3.88
CA LEU A 41 -0.81 35.60 3.97
C LEU A 41 -1.22 36.03 5.39
N PHE A 42 -2.20 35.36 6.00
CA PHE A 42 -2.65 35.71 7.35
C PHE A 42 -1.61 35.41 8.43
N ASN A 43 -0.83 34.30 8.30
CA ASN A 43 0.27 34.02 9.23
C ASN A 43 1.39 35.07 9.14
N ILE A 44 1.75 35.51 7.94
CA ILE A 44 2.72 36.62 7.76
C ILE A 44 2.16 37.91 8.37
N SER A 45 0.90 38.23 8.08
CA SER A 45 0.22 39.44 8.61
C SER A 45 0.21 39.44 10.14
N SER A 46 -0.24 38.34 10.78
CA SER A 46 -0.21 38.19 12.25
C SER A 46 1.20 38.36 12.81
N GLY A 47 2.20 37.72 12.19
CA GLY A 47 3.60 37.82 12.59
C GLY A 47 4.15 39.27 12.52
N VAL A 48 3.81 40.02 11.47
CA VAL A 48 4.23 41.41 11.30
C VAL A 48 3.54 42.34 12.32
N PHE A 49 2.22 42.26 12.48
CA PHE A 49 1.49 43.03 13.46
C PHE A 49 1.98 42.75 14.89
N GLY A 50 2.17 41.49 15.26
CA GLY A 50 2.68 41.08 16.55
C GLY A 50 4.10 41.61 16.83
N PHE A 51 4.97 41.62 15.80
CA PHE A 51 6.32 42.14 15.93
C PHE A 51 6.36 43.65 16.23
N TYR A 52 5.56 44.46 15.51
CA TYR A 52 5.54 45.90 15.70
C TYR A 52 4.76 46.37 16.93
N MET A 53 3.97 45.50 17.57
CA MET A 53 3.07 45.89 18.66
C MET A 53 3.82 46.56 19.82
N SER A 54 4.82 45.92 20.40
CA SER A 54 5.57 46.46 21.54
C SER A 54 6.44 47.67 21.17
N PRO A 55 7.26 47.65 20.08
CA PRO A 55 8.10 48.79 19.71
C PRO A 55 7.33 50.05 19.35
N MET A 56 6.21 49.95 18.61
CA MET A 56 5.43 51.12 18.21
C MET A 56 4.68 51.74 19.36
N ILE A 57 4.14 50.93 20.27
CA ILE A 57 3.48 51.45 21.48
C ILE A 57 4.53 52.20 22.36
N LEU A 58 5.71 51.61 22.53
CA LEU A 58 6.79 52.22 23.32
C LEU A 58 7.29 53.51 22.69
N ALA A 59 7.46 53.55 21.36
CA ALA A 59 7.85 54.76 20.64
C ALA A 59 6.84 55.92 20.83
N LYS A 60 5.52 55.63 20.82
CA LYS A 60 4.48 56.61 21.08
C LYS A 60 4.48 57.11 22.54
N LEU A 61 4.80 56.26 23.51
CA LEU A 61 4.96 56.60 24.90
C LEU A 61 6.19 57.50 25.12
N GLU A 62 7.33 57.17 24.53
CA GLU A 62 8.55 57.99 24.57
C GLU A 62 8.33 59.38 23.96
N ALA A 63 7.62 59.46 22.83
CA ALA A 63 7.27 60.69 22.17
C ALA A 63 6.20 61.54 22.93
N ARG A 64 5.69 61.05 24.07
CA ARG A 64 4.58 61.64 24.84
C ARG A 64 3.38 61.98 23.96
N SER A 65 3.06 61.15 22.99
CA SER A 65 1.92 61.37 22.09
C SER A 65 0.59 61.47 22.83
N PRO A 66 -0.42 62.15 22.29
CA PRO A 66 -1.76 62.22 22.88
C PRO A 66 -2.34 60.80 23.08
N VAL A 67 -3.10 60.63 24.18
CA VAL A 67 -3.71 59.35 24.54
C VAL A 67 -4.55 58.77 23.40
N ASN A 68 -5.25 59.59 22.64
CA ASN A 68 -6.06 59.14 21.49
C ASN A 68 -5.21 58.48 20.38
N GLU A 69 -4.03 59.03 20.07
CA GLU A 69 -3.13 58.48 19.08
C GLU A 69 -2.52 57.13 19.55
N LEU A 70 -2.18 57.06 20.86
CA LEU A 70 -1.70 55.83 21.47
C LEU A 70 -2.75 54.72 21.39
N LEU A 71 -4.01 55.05 21.78
CA LEU A 71 -5.13 54.12 21.72
C LEU A 71 -5.44 53.67 20.29
N LEU A 72 -5.40 54.60 19.33
CA LEU A 72 -5.62 54.32 17.92
C LEU A 72 -4.55 53.39 17.36
N THR A 73 -3.28 53.63 17.68
CA THR A 73 -2.16 52.76 17.26
C THR A 73 -2.28 51.35 17.86
N ALA A 74 -2.57 51.29 19.16
CA ALA A 74 -2.79 50.02 19.84
C ALA A 74 -3.99 49.23 19.26
N ALA A 75 -5.13 49.94 19.05
CA ALA A 75 -6.33 49.32 18.46
C ALA A 75 -6.08 48.81 17.03
N PHE A 76 -5.32 49.53 16.21
CA PHE A 76 -4.94 49.11 14.86
C PHE A 76 -4.08 47.85 14.88
N LEU A 77 -3.04 47.82 15.72
CA LEU A 77 -2.12 46.67 15.79
C LEU A 77 -2.80 45.43 16.39
N ILE A 78 -3.54 45.62 17.50
CA ILE A 78 -4.29 44.52 18.12
C ILE A 78 -5.39 44.02 17.17
N GLY A 79 -6.13 44.93 16.54
CA GLY A 79 -7.16 44.60 15.56
C GLY A 79 -6.61 43.81 14.38
N GLY A 80 -5.44 44.20 13.85
CA GLY A 80 -4.74 43.49 12.79
C GLY A 80 -4.34 42.07 13.20
N CYS A 81 -3.79 41.89 14.41
CA CYS A 81 -3.50 40.56 14.96
C CYS A 81 -4.78 39.72 15.09
N LEU A 82 -5.81 40.26 15.76
CA LEU A 82 -7.06 39.53 16.02
C LEU A 82 -7.76 39.10 14.72
N VAL A 83 -7.82 39.96 13.71
CA VAL A 83 -8.42 39.61 12.41
C VAL A 83 -7.60 38.52 11.73
N SER A 84 -6.26 38.64 11.72
CA SER A 84 -5.39 37.63 11.12
C SER A 84 -5.52 36.30 11.83
N ASP A 85 -5.47 36.26 13.16
CA ASP A 85 -5.58 35.04 13.96
C ASP A 85 -6.99 34.41 13.87
N ALA A 86 -8.04 35.26 13.83
CA ALA A 86 -9.40 34.77 13.60
C ALA A 86 -9.54 34.10 12.23
N MET A 87 -8.94 34.67 11.18
CA MET A 87 -8.93 34.09 9.85
C MET A 87 -8.11 32.78 9.79
N ILE A 88 -6.95 32.75 10.45
CA ILE A 88 -6.13 31.52 10.59
C ILE A 88 -6.94 30.43 11.29
N ALA A 89 -7.61 30.78 12.40
CA ALA A 89 -8.43 29.84 13.15
C ALA A 89 -9.64 29.35 12.33
N PHE A 90 -10.34 30.26 11.65
CA PHE A 90 -11.48 29.91 10.79
C PHE A 90 -11.07 28.98 9.66
N ILE A 91 -9.99 29.26 8.94
CA ILE A 91 -9.49 28.44 7.84
C ILE A 91 -8.89 27.14 8.37
N GLY A 92 -8.14 27.18 9.47
CA GLY A 92 -7.44 26.03 10.04
C GLY A 92 -8.34 25.04 10.76
N ASN A 93 -9.14 25.54 11.71
CA ASN A 93 -9.93 24.72 12.62
C ASN A 93 -11.44 24.71 12.29
N GLY A 94 -11.94 25.73 11.56
CA GLY A 94 -13.36 25.90 11.27
C GLY A 94 -14.23 25.99 12.53
N ILE A 95 -15.53 25.85 12.35
CA ILE A 95 -16.50 25.71 13.45
C ILE A 95 -16.69 24.21 13.72
N GLY A 96 -15.93 23.66 14.66
CA GLY A 96 -15.96 22.23 15.01
C GLY A 96 -14.61 21.53 14.88
N SER A 97 -14.58 20.21 15.11
CA SER A 97 -13.35 19.40 15.12
C SER A 97 -12.70 19.17 13.73
N TRP A 98 -13.34 19.62 12.66
CA TRP A 98 -12.87 19.46 11.28
C TRP A 98 -12.82 20.84 10.60
N GLY A 99 -11.64 21.44 10.54
CA GLY A 99 -11.41 22.69 9.82
C GLY A 99 -11.55 22.51 8.31
N VAL A 100 -11.90 23.59 7.63
CA VAL A 100 -12.00 23.63 6.16
C VAL A 100 -10.74 23.06 5.50
N LYS A 101 -9.56 23.43 5.99
CA LYS A 101 -8.27 22.92 5.52
C LYS A 101 -8.15 21.40 5.64
N ALA A 102 -8.47 20.86 6.84
CA ALA A 102 -8.34 19.43 7.10
C ALA A 102 -9.26 18.61 6.19
N THR A 103 -10.51 19.04 6.00
CA THR A 103 -11.48 18.37 5.13
C THR A 103 -10.95 18.23 3.70
N TYR A 104 -10.53 19.32 3.06
CA TYR A 104 -10.05 19.28 1.67
C TYR A 104 -8.73 18.50 1.52
N GLN A 105 -7.85 18.54 2.52
CA GLN A 105 -6.60 17.79 2.50
C GLN A 105 -6.85 16.28 2.66
N VAL A 106 -7.80 15.88 3.51
CA VAL A 106 -8.23 14.48 3.67
C VAL A 106 -8.87 13.96 2.39
N GLU A 107 -9.73 14.76 1.76
CA GLU A 107 -10.34 14.38 0.49
C GLU A 107 -9.31 14.23 -0.62
N LEU A 108 -8.35 15.15 -0.75
CA LEU A 108 -7.24 15.02 -1.70
C LEU A 108 -6.44 13.74 -1.46
N ARG A 109 -6.09 13.46 -0.20
CA ARG A 109 -5.42 12.21 0.18
C ARG A 109 -6.25 10.98 -0.22
N SER A 110 -7.57 11.01 0.00
CA SER A 110 -8.47 9.92 -0.36
C SER A 110 -8.53 9.69 -1.87
N HIS A 111 -8.47 10.75 -2.68
CA HIS A 111 -8.36 10.62 -4.13
C HIS A 111 -7.04 9.96 -4.56
N ILE A 112 -5.91 10.35 -3.94
CA ILE A 112 -4.60 9.73 -4.21
C ILE A 112 -4.60 8.25 -3.76
N LEU A 113 -5.21 7.95 -2.61
CA LEU A 113 -5.37 6.58 -2.13
C LEU A 113 -6.19 5.74 -3.12
N ARG A 114 -7.27 6.30 -3.67
CA ARG A 114 -8.07 5.64 -4.71
C ARG A 114 -7.26 5.38 -5.98
N GLU A 115 -6.42 6.32 -6.45
CA GLU A 115 -5.50 6.07 -7.58
C GLU A 115 -4.55 4.90 -7.28
N LEU A 116 -4.03 4.84 -6.05
CA LEU A 116 -3.17 3.73 -5.62
C LEU A 116 -3.92 2.40 -5.59
N MET A 117 -5.14 2.38 -5.05
CA MET A 117 -5.99 1.18 -5.02
C MET A 117 -6.32 0.70 -6.42
N ASN A 118 -6.68 1.60 -7.34
CA ASN A 118 -6.93 1.25 -8.73
C ASN A 118 -5.67 0.67 -9.39
N LYS A 119 -4.49 1.28 -9.17
CA LYS A 119 -3.22 0.72 -9.67
C LYS A 119 -2.93 -0.66 -9.11
N MET A 120 -3.26 -0.92 -7.84
CA MET A 120 -3.13 -2.25 -7.23
C MET A 120 -4.08 -3.28 -7.83
N ALA A 121 -5.31 -2.86 -8.16
CA ALA A 121 -6.30 -3.74 -8.78
C ALA A 121 -6.00 -4.02 -10.26
N ASP A 122 -5.46 -3.04 -10.98
CA ASP A 122 -5.22 -3.12 -12.42
C ASP A 122 -3.83 -3.70 -12.77
N THR A 123 -2.91 -3.84 -11.82
CA THR A 123 -1.55 -4.33 -12.09
C THR A 123 -1.56 -5.82 -12.45
N SER A 124 -0.58 -6.24 -13.24
CA SER A 124 -0.39 -7.64 -13.63
C SER A 124 -0.10 -8.53 -12.42
N TYR A 125 -0.51 -9.81 -12.50
CA TYR A 125 -0.21 -10.81 -11.48
C TYR A 125 1.31 -11.01 -11.31
N ALA A 126 2.08 -10.87 -12.39
CA ALA A 126 3.54 -10.92 -12.37
C ALA A 126 4.14 -9.83 -11.46
N ASN A 127 3.63 -8.60 -11.53
CA ASN A 127 4.03 -7.53 -10.62
C ASN A 127 3.68 -7.86 -9.16
N CYS A 128 2.52 -8.48 -8.89
CA CYS A 128 2.14 -8.88 -7.54
C CYS A 128 3.13 -9.88 -6.90
N LEU A 129 3.85 -10.66 -7.69
CA LEU A 129 4.90 -11.58 -7.24
C LEU A 129 6.26 -10.87 -7.03
N ASP A 130 6.46 -9.68 -7.61
CA ASP A 130 7.70 -8.93 -7.45
C ASP A 130 7.78 -8.28 -6.07
N THR A 131 8.80 -8.64 -5.30
CA THR A 131 9.04 -8.08 -3.96
C THR A 131 9.34 -6.59 -3.98
N ASN A 132 9.91 -6.07 -5.07
CA ASN A 132 10.13 -4.62 -5.20
C ASN A 132 8.79 -3.89 -5.31
N TRP A 133 7.87 -4.41 -6.14
CA TRP A 133 6.49 -3.92 -6.21
C TRP A 133 5.79 -3.96 -4.85
N GLN A 134 5.81 -5.11 -4.17
CA GLN A 134 5.18 -5.27 -2.85
C GLN A 134 5.73 -4.25 -1.84
N ARG A 135 7.05 -4.02 -1.85
CA ARG A 135 7.69 -3.02 -0.99
C ARG A 135 7.25 -1.59 -1.32
N LEU A 136 7.18 -1.24 -2.61
CA LEU A 136 6.74 0.08 -3.07
C LEU A 136 5.26 0.31 -2.76
N MET A 137 4.43 -0.70 -2.96
CA MET A 137 3.00 -0.69 -2.64
C MET A 137 2.77 -0.41 -1.16
N GLU A 138 3.46 -1.13 -0.27
CA GLU A 138 3.33 -0.93 1.18
C GLU A 138 3.77 0.49 1.60
N ARG A 139 4.89 1.00 1.05
CA ARG A 139 5.33 2.38 1.27
C ARG A 139 4.34 3.40 0.71
N GLY A 140 3.81 3.15 -0.49
CA GLY A 140 2.78 4.00 -1.10
C GLY A 140 1.52 4.09 -0.24
N LYS A 141 1.04 2.96 0.28
CA LYS A 141 -0.07 2.89 1.22
C LYS A 141 0.19 3.70 2.50
N GLN A 142 1.40 3.57 3.07
CA GLN A 142 1.81 4.35 4.26
C GLN A 142 1.82 5.86 4.00
N CYS A 143 2.00 6.32 2.75
CA CYS A 143 1.90 7.75 2.40
C CYS A 143 0.48 8.30 2.47
N CYS A 144 -0.54 7.44 2.48
CA CYS A 144 -1.96 7.83 2.38
C CYS A 144 -2.82 7.37 3.56
N ASN A 145 -2.31 6.59 4.52
CA ASN A 145 -3.13 5.87 5.51
C ASN A 145 -3.51 6.66 6.76
N SER A 146 -2.98 7.86 6.98
CA SER A 146 -3.23 8.67 8.19
C SER A 146 -3.07 10.15 7.93
N ASN A 147 -3.58 10.98 8.85
CA ASN A 147 -3.51 12.45 8.80
C ASN A 147 -2.08 12.99 8.93
N GLY A 148 -1.15 12.26 9.50
CA GLY A 148 0.29 12.59 9.53
C GLY A 148 1.08 12.03 8.35
N ALA A 149 0.41 11.39 7.38
CA ALA A 149 1.05 10.78 6.22
C ALA A 149 1.52 11.84 5.21
N ALA A 150 2.50 11.46 4.38
CA ALA A 150 3.19 12.39 3.50
C ALA A 150 2.26 13.11 2.50
N CYS A 151 1.19 12.46 2.02
CA CYS A 151 0.24 13.07 1.08
C CYS A 151 -0.55 14.23 1.68
N GLU A 152 -0.74 14.26 2.99
CA GLU A 152 -1.47 15.31 3.69
C GLU A 152 -0.51 16.27 4.39
N TYR A 153 0.45 15.75 5.16
CA TYR A 153 1.34 16.56 5.98
C TYR A 153 2.28 17.48 5.19
N ILE A 154 2.57 17.15 3.92
CA ILE A 154 3.38 17.99 3.04
C ILE A 154 2.81 19.42 2.89
N TRP A 155 1.50 19.59 2.90
CA TRP A 155 0.85 20.88 2.79
C TRP A 155 1.12 21.78 4.01
N HIS A 156 1.17 21.17 5.20
CA HIS A 156 1.57 21.88 6.41
C HIS A 156 3.05 22.28 6.36
N VAL A 157 3.93 21.37 5.94
CA VAL A 157 5.36 21.68 5.81
C VAL A 157 5.62 22.78 4.78
N LEU A 158 4.91 22.78 3.66
CA LEU A 158 5.01 23.84 2.65
C LEU A 158 4.52 25.19 3.18
N GLN A 159 3.39 25.21 3.90
CA GLN A 159 2.88 26.41 4.55
C GLN A 159 3.91 27.01 5.51
N GLU A 160 4.39 26.20 6.44
CA GLU A 160 5.38 26.63 7.43
C GLU A 160 6.67 27.13 6.77
N LEU A 161 7.17 26.41 5.75
CA LEU A 161 8.36 26.81 5.01
C LEU A 161 8.20 28.19 4.36
N MET A 162 7.08 28.41 3.68
CA MET A 162 6.83 29.70 2.99
C MET A 162 6.67 30.88 3.97
N VAL A 163 5.93 30.66 5.08
CA VAL A 163 5.80 31.68 6.15
C VAL A 163 7.16 32.01 6.75
N ARG A 164 7.96 30.98 7.10
CA ARG A 164 9.28 31.19 7.69
C ARG A 164 10.27 31.84 6.73
N LEU A 165 10.22 31.51 5.44
CA LEU A 165 11.03 32.19 4.42
C LEU A 165 10.66 33.68 4.28
N ALA A 166 9.37 33.99 4.25
CA ALA A 166 8.90 35.37 4.18
C ALA A 166 9.31 36.17 5.44
N MET A 167 9.08 35.62 6.63
CA MET A 167 9.45 36.25 7.89
C MET A 167 10.97 36.35 8.08
N PHE A 168 11.74 35.36 7.60
CA PHE A 168 13.21 35.45 7.57
C PHE A 168 13.67 36.64 6.72
N GLY A 169 13.13 36.81 5.51
CA GLY A 169 13.42 37.97 4.66
C GLY A 169 13.02 39.29 5.31
N PHE A 170 11.85 39.33 5.96
CA PHE A 170 11.38 40.48 6.70
C PHE A 170 12.34 40.87 7.84
N PHE A 171 12.72 39.94 8.73
CA PHE A 171 13.65 40.22 9.82
C PHE A 171 15.07 40.51 9.33
N ALA A 172 15.53 39.88 8.25
CA ALA A 172 16.81 40.22 7.63
C ALA A 172 16.80 41.70 7.17
N ALA A 173 15.73 42.16 6.52
CA ALA A 173 15.60 43.58 6.12
C ALA A 173 15.59 44.54 7.32
N VAL A 174 14.85 44.24 8.40
CA VAL A 174 14.88 45.03 9.63
C VAL A 174 16.28 45.11 10.20
N LEU A 175 17.04 44.01 10.21
CA LEU A 175 18.37 43.96 10.79
C LEU A 175 19.46 44.66 9.94
N THR A 176 19.21 44.98 8.67
CA THR A 176 20.17 45.76 7.85
C THR A 176 20.40 47.18 8.40
N HIS A 177 19.45 47.70 9.19
CA HIS A 177 19.55 49.01 9.85
C HIS A 177 20.26 48.94 11.21
N VAL A 178 20.63 47.75 11.71
CA VAL A 178 21.36 47.52 12.96
C VAL A 178 22.86 47.54 12.71
N HIS A 179 23.64 47.79 13.77
CA HIS A 179 25.09 47.72 13.69
C HIS A 179 25.56 46.35 13.19
N PRO A 180 26.47 46.25 12.19
CA PRO A 180 26.89 44.97 11.57
C PRO A 180 27.36 43.90 12.53
N LEU A 181 27.91 44.29 13.69
CA LEU A 181 28.39 43.37 14.72
C LEU A 181 27.24 42.55 15.35
N VAL A 182 26.05 43.17 15.56
CA VAL A 182 24.88 42.47 16.10
C VAL A 182 24.41 41.39 15.12
N PHE A 183 24.33 41.74 13.84
CA PHE A 183 23.98 40.80 12.79
C PHE A 183 25.00 39.66 12.67
N GLY A 184 26.31 39.98 12.74
CA GLY A 184 27.37 38.99 12.69
C GLY A 184 27.31 37.98 13.84
N VAL A 185 27.09 38.44 15.08
CA VAL A 185 26.92 37.57 16.26
C VAL A 185 25.67 36.71 16.15
N ALA A 186 24.56 37.29 15.75
CA ALA A 186 23.30 36.58 15.56
C ALA A 186 23.46 35.43 14.50
N MET A 187 24.09 35.77 13.37
CA MET A 187 24.28 34.80 12.26
C MET A 187 25.22 33.64 12.64
N THR A 188 26.37 33.96 13.27
CA THR A 188 27.34 32.90 13.65
C THR A 188 26.76 31.92 14.66
N LEU A 189 26.06 32.42 15.70
CA LEU A 189 25.42 31.54 16.69
C LEU A 189 24.23 30.76 16.11
N SER A 190 23.51 31.34 15.16
CA SER A 190 22.45 30.62 14.43
C SER A 190 22.98 29.48 13.55
N ILE A 191 24.13 29.71 12.90
CA ILE A 191 24.80 28.64 12.12
C ILE A 191 25.30 27.52 13.04
N LEU A 192 25.86 27.84 14.21
CA LEU A 192 26.26 26.84 15.20
C LEU A 192 25.08 26.02 15.70
N ASP A 193 23.96 26.65 16.02
CA ASP A 193 22.71 25.97 16.40
C ASP A 193 22.22 25.01 15.31
N PHE A 194 22.24 25.45 14.05
CA PHE A 194 21.92 24.60 12.92
C PHE A 194 22.85 23.38 12.80
N ILE A 195 24.16 23.56 13.00
CA ILE A 195 25.11 22.44 12.94
C ILE A 195 24.76 21.40 14.01
N VAL A 196 24.48 21.83 15.24
CA VAL A 196 24.07 20.95 16.34
C VAL A 196 22.78 20.22 16.00
N SER A 197 21.74 20.95 15.60
CA SER A 197 20.45 20.40 15.21
C SER A 197 20.56 19.41 14.03
N SER A 198 21.40 19.74 13.03
CA SER A 198 21.70 18.83 11.91
C SER A 198 22.35 17.55 12.34
N TYR A 199 23.17 17.56 13.39
CA TYR A 199 23.83 16.36 13.90
C TYR A 199 22.81 15.41 14.54
N VAL A 200 21.88 15.92 15.35
CA VAL A 200 20.78 15.15 15.93
C VAL A 200 19.90 14.55 14.82
N TYR A 201 19.57 15.37 13.82
CA TYR A 201 18.77 14.91 12.68
C TYR A 201 19.46 13.79 11.87
N LYS A 202 20.78 13.94 11.62
CA LYS A 202 21.58 12.91 10.92
C LYS A 202 21.62 11.59 11.70
N TYR A 203 21.64 11.65 13.04
CA TYR A 203 21.59 10.46 13.88
C TYR A 203 20.28 9.69 13.64
N ASN A 204 19.14 10.35 13.72
CA ASN A 204 17.83 9.72 13.50
C ASN A 204 17.67 9.17 12.08
N PHE A 205 18.12 9.93 11.08
CA PHE A 205 18.10 9.47 9.70
C PHE A 205 18.98 8.21 9.48
N ARG A 206 20.11 8.12 10.17
CA ARG A 206 21.02 6.97 10.07
C ARG A 206 20.44 5.70 10.67
N HIS A 207 19.62 5.82 11.74
CA HIS A 207 19.03 4.68 12.45
C HIS A 207 17.56 4.39 12.04
N ARG A 208 17.07 5.04 11.01
CA ARG A 208 15.67 4.89 10.53
C ARG A 208 15.32 3.45 10.12
N GLU A 209 16.27 2.70 9.56
CA GLU A 209 16.03 1.30 9.17
C GLU A 209 15.87 0.40 10.41
N GLU A 210 16.64 0.63 11.47
CA GLU A 210 16.50 -0.06 12.76
C GLU A 210 15.09 0.18 13.33
N LEU A 211 14.66 1.44 13.35
CA LEU A 211 13.32 1.84 13.80
C LEU A 211 12.22 1.16 12.97
N SER A 212 12.33 1.23 11.64
CA SER A 212 11.35 0.61 10.74
C SER A 212 11.24 -0.90 10.93
N HIS A 213 12.36 -1.57 11.23
CA HIS A 213 12.37 -3.01 11.52
C HIS A 213 11.66 -3.32 12.85
N LEU A 214 11.93 -2.54 13.90
CA LEU A 214 11.28 -2.70 15.21
C LEU A 214 9.77 -2.44 15.13
N ASP A 215 9.36 -1.38 14.41
CA ASP A 215 7.94 -1.07 14.21
C ASP A 215 7.24 -2.18 13.42
N LYS A 216 7.86 -2.75 12.37
CA LYS A 216 7.31 -3.89 11.63
C LYS A 216 7.11 -5.13 12.51
N GLN A 217 8.07 -5.43 13.41
CA GLN A 217 7.92 -6.54 14.35
C GLN A 217 6.71 -6.33 15.27
N MET A 218 6.55 -5.12 15.82
CA MET A 218 5.42 -4.78 16.68
C MET A 218 4.08 -4.92 15.92
N TRP A 219 3.98 -4.35 14.73
CA TRP A 219 2.77 -4.44 13.90
C TRP A 219 2.43 -5.89 13.50
N TYR A 220 3.45 -6.69 13.15
CA TYR A 220 3.26 -8.10 12.83
C TYR A 220 2.67 -8.88 14.01
N LEU A 221 3.26 -8.74 15.20
CA LEU A 221 2.77 -9.41 16.40
C LEU A 221 1.35 -8.98 16.77
N THR A 222 1.06 -7.68 16.73
CA THR A 222 -0.29 -7.14 16.98
C THR A 222 -1.31 -7.63 15.94
N GLY A 223 -0.93 -7.71 14.66
CA GLY A 223 -1.81 -8.23 13.61
C GLY A 223 -2.12 -9.71 13.79
N ARG A 224 -1.11 -10.53 14.10
CA ARG A 224 -1.27 -11.97 14.29
C ARG A 224 -2.08 -12.33 15.54
N THR A 225 -1.97 -11.57 16.62
CA THR A 225 -2.78 -11.82 17.82
C THR A 225 -4.27 -11.52 17.62
N ARG A 226 -4.63 -10.72 16.62
CA ARG A 226 -6.03 -10.43 16.22
C ARG A 226 -6.60 -11.44 15.22
N ASP A 227 -5.75 -12.28 14.63
CA ASP A 227 -6.15 -13.25 13.61
C ASP A 227 -6.93 -14.40 14.25
N LEU A 228 -8.20 -14.53 13.89
CA LEU A 228 -9.09 -15.60 14.40
C LEU A 228 -8.58 -16.99 14.01
N THR A 229 -7.87 -17.14 12.89
CA THR A 229 -7.33 -18.43 12.47
C THR A 229 -6.27 -18.93 13.43
N LEU A 230 -5.48 -18.03 14.03
CA LEU A 230 -4.47 -18.37 15.03
C LEU A 230 -5.05 -18.55 16.44
N ALA A 231 -6.27 -18.06 16.69
CA ALA A 231 -6.87 -18.07 18.03
C ALA A 231 -7.02 -19.48 18.63
N LYS A 232 -7.34 -20.48 17.79
CA LYS A 232 -7.43 -21.89 18.20
C LYS A 232 -6.06 -22.46 18.57
N ASP A 233 -5.03 -22.17 17.76
CA ASP A 233 -3.68 -22.68 17.96
C ASP A 233 -3.05 -22.11 19.24
N ILE A 234 -3.27 -20.81 19.50
CA ILE A 234 -2.83 -20.17 20.74
C ILE A 234 -3.36 -20.93 21.96
N ARG A 235 -4.64 -21.34 21.95
CA ARG A 235 -5.28 -22.03 23.07
C ARG A 235 -4.88 -23.49 23.17
N LEU A 236 -4.91 -24.22 22.05
CA LEU A 236 -4.61 -25.65 22.04
C LEU A 236 -3.14 -25.96 22.35
N PHE A 237 -2.23 -25.13 21.85
CA PHE A 237 -0.79 -25.33 22.06
C PHE A 237 -0.21 -24.49 23.22
N GLY A 238 -1.04 -23.74 23.96
CA GLY A 238 -0.59 -22.93 25.09
C GLY A 238 0.42 -21.84 24.71
N LEU A 239 0.25 -21.21 23.54
CA LEU A 239 1.22 -20.26 23.00
C LEU A 239 1.21 -18.88 23.68
N GLU A 240 0.32 -18.64 24.64
CA GLU A 240 0.13 -17.34 25.30
C GLU A 240 1.42 -16.82 25.93
N SER A 241 2.11 -17.67 26.70
CA SER A 241 3.36 -17.28 27.38
C SER A 241 4.49 -17.02 26.39
N TRP A 242 4.51 -17.73 25.29
CA TRP A 242 5.50 -17.53 24.21
C TRP A 242 5.24 -16.23 23.46
N ILE A 243 4.00 -15.96 23.04
CA ILE A 243 3.61 -14.71 22.37
C ILE A 243 3.90 -13.51 23.27
N ARG A 244 3.56 -13.60 24.57
CA ARG A 244 3.87 -12.55 25.56
C ARG A 244 5.36 -12.26 25.60
N ARG A 245 6.23 -13.27 25.71
CA ARG A 245 7.68 -13.09 25.69
C ARG A 245 8.20 -12.45 24.39
N LEU A 246 7.64 -12.84 23.24
CA LEU A 246 8.00 -12.22 21.96
C LEU A 246 7.59 -10.74 21.89
N THR A 247 6.38 -10.43 22.37
CA THR A 247 5.88 -9.06 22.42
C THR A 247 6.69 -8.21 23.38
N ASP A 248 7.00 -8.72 24.58
CA ASP A 248 7.83 -8.03 25.58
C ASP A 248 9.24 -7.76 25.02
N LYS A 249 9.84 -8.74 24.35
CA LYS A 249 11.15 -8.58 23.71
C LYS A 249 11.12 -7.48 22.64
N ALA A 250 10.12 -7.47 21.77
CA ALA A 250 9.97 -6.46 20.73
C ALA A 250 9.72 -5.07 21.34
N PHE A 251 8.86 -4.99 22.37
CA PHE A 251 8.56 -3.76 23.10
C PHE A 251 9.79 -3.19 23.81
N LEU A 252 10.54 -4.01 24.53
CA LEU A 252 11.77 -3.58 25.22
C LEU A 252 12.83 -3.11 24.23
N ALA A 253 13.00 -3.77 23.10
CA ALA A 253 13.92 -3.35 22.05
C ALA A 253 13.49 -1.97 21.48
N ARG A 254 12.19 -1.78 21.20
CA ARG A 254 11.64 -0.50 20.73
C ARG A 254 11.79 0.61 21.78
N GLN A 255 11.57 0.30 23.06
CA GLN A 255 11.76 1.23 24.18
C GLN A 255 13.24 1.62 24.35
N ALA A 256 14.16 0.66 24.21
CA ALA A 256 15.60 0.94 24.28
C ALA A 256 16.05 1.88 23.14
N TYR A 257 15.50 1.67 21.94
CA TYR A 257 15.71 2.60 20.82
C TYR A 257 15.19 4.01 21.15
N SER A 258 13.95 4.12 21.62
CA SER A 258 13.35 5.41 21.99
C SER A 258 14.15 6.13 23.08
N LYS A 259 14.64 5.41 24.10
CA LYS A 259 15.50 6.02 25.15
C LYS A 259 16.77 6.62 24.56
N ARG A 260 17.45 5.91 23.65
CA ARG A 260 18.65 6.44 22.96
C ARG A 260 18.31 7.69 22.15
N GLU A 261 17.23 7.65 21.37
CA GLU A 261 16.75 8.77 20.57
C GLU A 261 16.45 10.00 21.45
N HIS A 262 15.71 9.82 22.55
CA HIS A 262 15.38 10.91 23.48
C HIS A 262 16.61 11.54 24.13
N ILE A 263 17.65 10.77 24.47
CA ILE A 263 18.89 11.32 24.99
C ILE A 263 19.55 12.26 23.97
N PHE A 264 19.60 11.86 22.69
CA PHE A 264 20.14 12.73 21.64
C PHE A 264 19.30 13.99 21.45
N TYR A 265 17.96 13.88 21.52
CA TYR A 265 17.08 15.05 21.48
C TYR A 265 17.32 15.97 22.68
N LEU A 266 17.44 15.43 23.90
CA LEU A 266 17.73 16.22 25.10
C LEU A 266 19.05 16.97 24.99
N ILE A 267 20.12 16.32 24.53
CA ILE A 267 21.42 16.96 24.31
C ILE A 267 21.29 18.07 23.26
N GLY A 268 20.60 17.81 22.15
CA GLY A 268 20.35 18.80 21.10
C GLY A 268 19.58 20.00 21.63
N THR A 269 18.46 19.77 22.33
CA THR A 269 17.62 20.84 22.91
C THR A 269 18.41 21.66 23.93
N PHE A 270 19.13 21.02 24.83
CA PHE A 270 19.96 21.72 25.82
C PHE A 270 21.01 22.61 25.15
N SER A 271 21.71 22.07 24.13
CA SER A 271 22.71 22.84 23.38
C SER A 271 22.10 24.02 22.65
N SER A 272 20.95 23.85 22.01
CA SER A 272 20.21 24.94 21.33
C SER A 272 19.75 26.01 22.31
N THR A 273 19.21 25.62 23.49
CA THR A 273 18.80 26.57 24.54
C THR A 273 20.00 27.35 25.10
N LEU A 274 21.15 26.69 25.29
CA LEU A 274 22.38 27.37 25.72
C LEU A 274 22.86 28.38 24.68
N LEU A 275 22.88 28.00 23.39
CA LEU A 275 23.25 28.91 22.29
C LEU A 275 22.28 30.09 22.19
N GLU A 276 20.99 29.88 22.42
CA GLU A 276 19.98 30.91 22.45
C GLU A 276 20.22 31.88 23.61
N PHE A 277 20.52 31.39 24.79
CA PHE A 277 20.86 32.20 25.95
C PHE A 277 22.10 33.06 25.68
N LEU A 278 23.18 32.49 25.15
CA LEU A 278 24.40 33.21 24.80
C LEU A 278 24.15 34.29 23.75
N ARG A 279 23.36 33.97 22.72
CA ARG A 279 22.99 34.94 21.67
C ARG A 279 22.17 36.10 22.23
N SER A 280 21.13 35.78 23.00
CA SER A 280 20.27 36.83 23.59
C SER A 280 21.04 37.71 24.57
N GLY A 281 21.92 37.12 25.38
CA GLY A 281 22.80 37.84 26.28
C GLY A 281 23.80 38.72 25.56
N ALA A 282 24.49 38.22 24.54
CA ALA A 282 25.42 39.00 23.72
C ALA A 282 24.70 40.14 22.98
N THR A 283 23.54 39.86 22.38
CA THR A 283 22.73 40.87 21.71
C THR A 283 22.28 41.97 22.69
N CYS A 284 21.76 41.58 23.86
CA CYS A 284 21.33 42.52 24.90
C CYS A 284 22.50 43.40 25.36
N TYR A 285 23.68 42.82 25.61
CA TYR A 285 24.86 43.57 26.02
C TYR A 285 25.29 44.61 24.96
N ILE A 286 25.34 44.20 23.67
CA ILE A 286 25.76 45.11 22.59
C ILE A 286 24.73 46.23 22.42
N LEU A 287 23.43 45.94 22.41
CA LEU A 287 22.37 46.92 22.27
C LEU A 287 22.30 47.88 23.47
N LEU A 288 22.48 47.39 24.70
CA LEU A 288 22.57 48.26 25.90
C LEU A 288 23.75 49.21 25.82
N LYS A 289 24.92 48.71 25.37
CA LYS A 289 26.09 49.59 25.15
C LYS A 289 25.78 50.66 24.11
N MET A 290 25.10 50.31 23.01
CA MET A 290 24.66 51.30 22.00
C MET A 290 23.65 52.30 22.55
N CYS A 291 22.73 51.90 23.42
CA CYS A 291 21.80 52.82 24.10
C CYS A 291 22.56 53.87 24.96
N LEU A 292 23.61 53.41 25.68
CA LEU A 292 24.39 54.29 26.54
C LEU A 292 25.35 55.22 25.77
N GLU A 293 25.97 54.76 24.69
CA GLU A 293 26.95 55.47 23.89
C GLU A 293 26.36 56.33 22.77
N SER A 294 25.31 55.83 22.09
CA SER A 294 24.74 56.42 20.88
C SER A 294 23.37 57.09 21.09
N GLY A 295 22.78 57.03 22.32
CA GLY A 295 21.49 57.61 22.62
C GLY A 295 20.31 56.89 21.94
N MET A 296 20.43 55.58 21.66
CA MET A 296 19.35 54.76 21.09
C MET A 296 18.12 54.76 21.99
N SER A 297 16.91 54.89 21.43
CA SER A 297 15.68 54.87 22.21
C SER A 297 15.34 53.46 22.74
N ALA A 298 14.52 53.38 23.80
CA ALA A 298 14.07 52.09 24.31
C ALA A 298 13.15 51.37 23.30
N ALA A 299 12.44 52.11 22.48
CA ALA A 299 11.63 51.54 21.39
C ALA A 299 12.51 50.88 20.32
N GLU A 300 13.60 51.54 19.92
CA GLU A 300 14.58 50.95 18.98
C GLU A 300 15.30 49.75 19.58
N PHE A 301 15.68 49.79 20.85
CA PHE A 301 16.23 48.64 21.57
C PHE A 301 15.30 47.44 21.51
N MET A 302 14.01 47.62 21.83
CA MET A 302 13.00 46.57 21.80
C MET A 302 12.80 46.03 20.40
N LEU A 303 12.77 46.90 19.39
CA LEU A 303 12.64 46.50 17.97
C LEU A 303 13.78 45.57 17.55
N TYR A 304 15.03 45.99 17.78
CA TYR A 304 16.19 45.26 17.35
C TYR A 304 16.43 43.98 18.16
N PHE A 305 16.19 44.01 19.47
CA PHE A 305 16.27 42.80 20.30
C PHE A 305 15.28 41.71 19.87
N SER A 306 14.02 42.15 19.63
CA SER A 306 12.97 41.24 19.14
C SER A 306 13.28 40.73 17.72
N ALA A 307 13.84 41.56 16.85
CA ALA A 307 14.20 41.22 15.50
C ALA A 307 15.30 40.12 15.47
N VAL A 308 16.35 40.26 16.31
CA VAL A 308 17.43 39.26 16.38
C VAL A 308 16.92 37.91 16.87
N ASN A 309 16.08 37.90 17.91
CA ASN A 309 15.53 36.66 18.43
C ASN A 309 14.61 35.97 17.42
N SER A 310 13.73 36.74 16.77
CA SER A 310 12.82 36.24 15.74
C SER A 310 13.56 35.74 14.49
N PHE A 311 14.61 36.47 14.05
CA PHE A 311 15.45 36.08 12.91
C PHE A 311 16.02 34.68 13.07
N ASN A 312 16.61 34.39 14.24
CA ASN A 312 17.14 33.06 14.48
C ASN A 312 16.06 31.96 14.46
N GLY A 313 14.91 32.21 15.08
CA GLY A 313 13.78 31.27 15.05
C GLY A 313 13.32 30.97 13.62
N GLN A 314 13.27 32.00 12.75
CA GLN A 314 12.92 31.79 11.35
C GLN A 314 14.02 31.05 10.57
N PHE A 315 15.30 31.41 10.79
CA PHE A 315 16.43 30.74 10.13
C PHE A 315 16.47 29.23 10.43
N SER A 316 16.45 28.87 11.72
CA SER A 316 16.41 27.46 12.14
C SER A 316 15.15 26.76 11.64
N GLY A 317 14.01 27.44 11.68
CA GLY A 317 12.75 26.93 11.17
C GLY A 317 12.76 26.63 9.66
N VAL A 318 13.33 27.52 8.83
CA VAL A 318 13.49 27.27 7.38
C VAL A 318 14.29 26.00 7.13
N LEU A 319 15.42 25.84 7.83
CA LEU A 319 16.29 24.69 7.64
C LEU A 319 15.62 23.38 8.09
N ASN A 320 14.93 23.40 9.23
CA ASN A 320 14.19 22.24 9.73
C ASN A 320 13.04 21.84 8.78
N ASN A 321 12.29 22.82 8.27
CA ASN A 321 11.21 22.57 7.32
C ASN A 321 11.73 22.05 5.97
N LEU A 322 12.89 22.48 5.51
CA LEU A 322 13.55 21.90 4.32
C LEU A 322 13.91 20.44 4.53
N LEU A 323 14.42 20.08 5.71
CA LEU A 323 14.72 18.70 6.06
C LEU A 323 13.45 17.83 6.13
N GLU A 324 12.38 18.36 6.74
CA GLU A 324 11.10 17.66 6.83
C GLU A 324 10.45 17.53 5.44
N LEU A 325 10.50 18.56 4.60
CA LEU A 325 10.04 18.49 3.22
C LEU A 325 10.79 17.39 2.44
N ARG A 326 12.11 17.33 2.61
CA ARG A 326 12.91 16.26 2.00
C ARG A 326 12.48 14.88 2.46
N LYS A 327 12.16 14.69 3.74
CA LYS A 327 11.66 13.43 4.30
C LYS A 327 10.29 13.07 3.70
N MET A 328 9.37 14.02 3.60
CA MET A 328 8.07 13.80 2.96
C MET A 328 8.23 13.42 1.49
N CYS A 329 9.11 14.11 0.76
CA CYS A 329 9.38 13.82 -0.65
C CYS A 329 10.02 12.43 -0.88
N LEU A 330 10.81 11.90 0.06
CA LEU A 330 11.31 10.53 -0.03
C LEU A 330 10.16 9.50 0.01
N ASN A 331 9.19 9.72 0.88
CA ASN A 331 8.00 8.87 0.96
C ASN A 331 7.15 9.00 -0.32
N LEU A 332 6.90 10.22 -0.78
CA LEU A 332 6.16 10.48 -2.02
C LEU A 332 6.87 9.92 -3.27
N SER A 333 8.21 9.91 -3.31
CA SER A 333 8.93 9.24 -4.39
C SER A 333 8.57 7.76 -4.47
N SER A 334 8.45 7.06 -3.34
CA SER A 334 8.05 5.64 -3.33
C SER A 334 6.60 5.45 -3.79
N LEU A 335 5.69 6.36 -3.42
CA LEU A 335 4.31 6.36 -3.92
C LEU A 335 4.27 6.58 -5.45
N MET A 336 5.01 7.57 -5.95
CA MET A 336 5.11 7.83 -7.40
C MET A 336 5.73 6.66 -8.15
N GLU A 337 6.75 6.02 -7.59
CA GLU A 337 7.35 4.82 -8.16
C GLU A 337 6.35 3.67 -8.26
N CYS A 338 5.48 3.52 -7.27
CA CYS A 338 4.39 2.56 -7.29
C CYS A 338 3.33 2.90 -8.35
N LEU A 339 2.84 4.16 -8.38
CA LEU A 339 1.83 4.59 -9.35
C LEU A 339 2.30 4.49 -10.81
N TYR A 340 3.59 4.73 -11.05
CA TYR A 340 4.22 4.66 -12.37
C TYR A 340 5.04 3.38 -12.59
N TYR A 341 4.74 2.32 -11.83
CA TYR A 341 5.39 1.03 -12.03
C TYR A 341 5.05 0.46 -13.39
N GLN A 342 6.06 -0.09 -14.06
CA GLN A 342 5.88 -0.62 -15.41
C GLN A 342 5.01 -1.88 -15.40
N GLU A 343 4.07 -1.92 -16.34
CA GLU A 343 3.28 -3.12 -16.61
C GLU A 343 4.00 -3.97 -17.65
N PRO A 344 4.32 -5.24 -17.33
CA PRO A 344 4.93 -6.15 -18.30
C PRO A 344 3.92 -6.60 -19.36
N PHE A 345 2.61 -6.55 -19.03
CA PHE A 345 1.55 -7.02 -19.91
C PHE A 345 0.85 -5.88 -20.64
N ARG A 346 0.33 -6.20 -21.81
CA ARG A 346 -0.45 -5.27 -22.61
C ARG A 346 -1.93 -5.30 -22.16
N PHE A 347 -2.40 -4.23 -21.51
CA PHE A 347 -3.79 -4.07 -21.11
C PHE A 347 -4.59 -3.12 -22.01
N GLU A 348 -3.91 -2.47 -22.99
CA GLU A 348 -4.54 -1.57 -23.95
C GLU A 348 -4.08 -1.92 -25.36
N GLY A 349 -5.00 -1.87 -26.33
CA GLY A 349 -4.72 -2.27 -27.72
C GLY A 349 -4.38 -3.76 -27.83
N GLY A 350 -3.81 -4.16 -28.94
CA GLY A 350 -3.43 -5.55 -29.22
C GLY A 350 -4.25 -6.14 -30.38
N LYS A 351 -3.96 -7.40 -30.75
CA LYS A 351 -4.74 -8.16 -31.72
C LYS A 351 -6.11 -8.52 -31.13
N CYS A 352 -7.14 -8.55 -31.96
CA CYS A 352 -8.44 -9.06 -31.57
C CYS A 352 -8.37 -10.57 -31.34
N ILE A 353 -9.05 -11.05 -30.31
CA ILE A 353 -9.18 -12.48 -30.08
C ILE A 353 -10.06 -13.08 -31.17
N PRO A 354 -9.71 -14.25 -31.74
CA PRO A 354 -10.58 -14.98 -32.66
C PRO A 354 -11.96 -15.24 -32.04
N ARG A 355 -13.02 -15.08 -32.83
CA ARG A 355 -14.40 -15.25 -32.37
C ARG A 355 -14.88 -16.70 -32.49
N ASP A 356 -14.02 -17.66 -32.13
CA ASP A 356 -14.37 -19.06 -32.14
C ASP A 356 -15.00 -19.45 -30.78
N GLU A 357 -15.88 -20.45 -30.78
CA GLU A 357 -16.46 -20.98 -29.54
C GLU A 357 -15.48 -21.83 -28.75
N THR A 358 -14.45 -22.37 -29.41
CA THR A 358 -13.38 -23.17 -28.82
C THR A 358 -12.02 -22.70 -29.32
N HIS A 359 -11.00 -22.79 -28.47
CA HIS A 359 -9.65 -22.36 -28.78
C HIS A 359 -8.61 -23.45 -28.51
N GLU A 360 -7.51 -23.44 -29.28
CA GLU A 360 -6.31 -24.23 -29.04
C GLU A 360 -5.31 -23.41 -28.22
N ILE A 361 -4.72 -24.02 -27.19
CA ILE A 361 -3.54 -23.45 -26.51
C ILE A 361 -2.32 -24.32 -26.80
N ARG A 362 -1.24 -23.70 -27.26
CA ARG A 362 0.03 -24.37 -27.54
C ARG A 362 1.18 -23.69 -26.80
N LEU A 363 1.96 -24.49 -26.12
CA LEU A 363 3.21 -24.09 -25.49
C LEU A 363 4.38 -24.57 -26.36
N GLU A 364 5.31 -23.69 -26.68
CA GLU A 364 6.49 -24.01 -27.48
C GLU A 364 7.77 -23.65 -26.71
N ASN A 365 8.52 -24.67 -26.29
CA ASN A 365 9.78 -24.57 -25.55
C ASN A 365 9.69 -23.66 -24.31
N VAL A 366 8.57 -23.72 -23.58
CA VAL A 366 8.29 -22.86 -22.44
C VAL A 366 9.13 -23.24 -21.23
N SER A 367 9.90 -22.28 -20.71
CA SER A 367 10.58 -22.38 -19.42
C SER A 367 10.14 -21.25 -18.50
N TYR A 368 10.03 -21.54 -17.18
CA TYR A 368 9.65 -20.54 -16.19
C TYR A 368 10.29 -20.78 -14.84
N THR A 369 10.75 -19.67 -14.22
CA THR A 369 11.33 -19.62 -12.88
C THR A 369 10.61 -18.56 -12.06
N TYR A 370 10.17 -18.86 -10.82
CA TYR A 370 9.59 -17.83 -9.97
C TYR A 370 10.63 -16.79 -9.55
N PRO A 371 10.23 -15.51 -9.40
CA PRO A 371 11.12 -14.48 -8.85
C PRO A 371 11.76 -14.95 -7.53
N GLN A 372 13.07 -14.73 -7.36
CA GLN A 372 13.87 -15.14 -6.19
C GLN A 372 14.11 -16.65 -6.02
N SER A 373 13.81 -17.46 -7.02
CA SER A 373 14.17 -18.86 -7.07
C SER A 373 15.17 -19.09 -8.20
N ASP A 374 16.19 -19.91 -7.96
CA ASP A 374 17.12 -20.35 -9.00
C ASP A 374 16.64 -21.65 -9.68
N LYS A 375 15.57 -22.28 -9.15
CA LYS A 375 15.02 -23.52 -9.66
C LYS A 375 13.99 -23.27 -10.75
N LYS A 376 14.24 -23.78 -11.97
CA LYS A 376 13.23 -23.82 -13.03
C LYS A 376 12.08 -24.74 -12.58
N ILE A 377 10.86 -24.22 -12.64
CA ILE A 377 9.64 -24.99 -12.31
C ILE A 377 9.07 -25.65 -13.56
N ILE A 378 9.19 -24.98 -14.70
CA ILE A 378 8.87 -25.52 -16.03
C ILE A 378 10.14 -25.42 -16.86
N ASP A 379 10.52 -26.49 -17.57
CA ASP A 379 11.75 -26.57 -18.36
C ASP A 379 11.48 -27.11 -19.76
N LYS A 380 11.56 -26.22 -20.77
CA LYS A 380 11.38 -26.49 -22.21
C LYS A 380 10.11 -27.30 -22.52
N MET A 381 9.00 -26.93 -21.87
CA MET A 381 7.70 -27.58 -22.03
C MET A 381 7.17 -27.37 -23.45
N ASN A 382 6.79 -28.44 -24.10
CA ASN A 382 6.02 -28.45 -25.33
C ASN A 382 4.71 -29.19 -25.09
N LEU A 383 3.58 -28.51 -25.30
CA LEU A 383 2.25 -29.04 -25.03
C LEU A 383 1.23 -28.35 -25.94
N THR A 384 0.31 -29.14 -26.47
CA THR A 384 -0.85 -28.59 -27.20
C THR A 384 -2.13 -29.12 -26.56
N VAL A 385 -3.03 -28.22 -26.18
CA VAL A 385 -4.41 -28.53 -25.79
C VAL A 385 -5.30 -28.15 -26.98
N LYS A 386 -5.89 -29.16 -27.61
CA LYS A 386 -6.68 -28.99 -28.84
C LYS A 386 -8.04 -28.33 -28.55
N LYS A 387 -8.67 -27.77 -29.59
CA LYS A 387 -10.03 -27.21 -29.51
C LYS A 387 -11.01 -28.28 -29.02
N GLY A 388 -11.78 -27.95 -27.97
CA GLY A 388 -12.78 -28.85 -27.39
C GLY A 388 -12.23 -30.03 -26.59
N GLU A 389 -10.92 -30.13 -26.40
CA GLU A 389 -10.27 -31.22 -25.67
C GLU A 389 -10.35 -31.01 -24.14
N LYS A 390 -10.65 -32.11 -23.43
CA LYS A 390 -10.60 -32.18 -21.96
C LYS A 390 -9.30 -32.85 -21.52
N VAL A 391 -8.39 -32.09 -20.91
CA VAL A 391 -7.08 -32.59 -20.49
C VAL A 391 -6.98 -32.64 -18.98
N ALA A 392 -6.63 -33.78 -18.42
CA ALA A 392 -6.28 -33.89 -17.02
C ALA A 392 -4.76 -33.73 -16.81
N MET A 393 -4.36 -32.92 -15.86
CA MET A 393 -2.96 -32.77 -15.43
C MET A 393 -2.78 -33.39 -14.05
N VAL A 394 -1.96 -34.39 -13.95
CA VAL A 394 -1.66 -35.12 -12.72
C VAL A 394 -0.15 -35.13 -12.45
N GLY A 395 0.25 -35.50 -11.24
CA GLY A 395 1.66 -35.56 -10.84
C GLY A 395 1.85 -35.16 -9.37
N LEU A 396 3.04 -35.35 -8.86
CA LEU A 396 3.38 -35.04 -7.48
C LEU A 396 3.30 -33.52 -7.16
N ASN A 397 3.30 -33.20 -5.86
CA ASN A 397 3.36 -31.80 -5.42
C ASN A 397 4.67 -31.17 -5.90
N GLY A 398 4.57 -29.95 -6.44
CA GLY A 398 5.73 -29.24 -6.99
C GLY A 398 6.12 -29.61 -8.43
N ALA A 399 5.39 -30.50 -9.12
CA ALA A 399 5.63 -30.86 -10.52
C ALA A 399 5.38 -29.73 -11.53
N GLY A 400 4.78 -28.59 -11.09
CA GLY A 400 4.55 -27.42 -11.94
C GLY A 400 3.13 -27.26 -12.49
N LYS A 401 2.16 -28.11 -12.09
CA LYS A 401 0.76 -28.11 -12.59
C LYS A 401 0.09 -26.74 -12.52
N THR A 402 -0.02 -26.16 -11.34
CA THR A 402 -0.63 -24.82 -11.13
C THR A 402 0.14 -23.71 -11.86
N THR A 403 1.48 -23.83 -11.96
CA THR A 403 2.31 -22.89 -12.72
C THR A 403 2.00 -22.96 -14.20
N LEU A 404 1.81 -24.16 -14.73
CA LEU A 404 1.46 -24.38 -16.14
C LEU A 404 0.10 -23.74 -16.47
N VAL A 405 -0.91 -23.93 -15.62
CA VAL A 405 -2.22 -23.25 -15.78
C VAL A 405 -2.08 -21.74 -15.72
N LYS A 406 -1.24 -21.18 -14.83
CA LYS A 406 -0.99 -19.72 -14.79
C LYS A 406 -0.33 -19.20 -16.06
N LEU A 407 0.56 -19.97 -16.68
CA LEU A 407 1.16 -19.64 -17.99
C LEU A 407 0.12 -19.70 -19.11
N MET A 408 -0.67 -20.78 -19.16
CA MET A 408 -1.73 -20.94 -20.16
C MET A 408 -2.81 -19.86 -20.06
N THR A 409 -3.20 -19.47 -18.85
CA THR A 409 -4.18 -18.40 -18.62
C THR A 409 -3.58 -16.99 -18.77
N GLY A 410 -2.27 -16.88 -19.02
CA GLY A 410 -1.60 -15.59 -19.18
C GLY A 410 -1.49 -14.77 -17.90
N LEU A 411 -1.65 -15.37 -16.71
CA LEU A 411 -1.31 -14.74 -15.44
C LEU A 411 0.19 -14.56 -15.28
N LEU A 412 0.97 -15.43 -15.95
CA LEU A 412 2.42 -15.38 -16.04
C LEU A 412 2.82 -15.45 -17.51
N ASP A 413 3.93 -14.79 -17.87
CA ASP A 413 4.61 -14.99 -19.14
C ASP A 413 5.83 -15.91 -18.94
N PRO A 414 6.17 -16.76 -19.91
CA PRO A 414 7.37 -17.60 -19.83
C PRO A 414 8.64 -16.77 -19.92
N ASP A 415 9.71 -17.23 -19.23
CA ASP A 415 11.05 -16.65 -19.34
C ASP A 415 11.66 -16.95 -20.71
N GLU A 416 11.43 -18.20 -21.22
CA GLU A 416 11.85 -18.68 -22.52
C GLU A 416 10.68 -19.36 -23.22
N GLY A 417 10.66 -19.31 -24.56
CA GLY A 417 9.58 -19.87 -25.36
C GLY A 417 8.36 -18.96 -25.46
N ARG A 418 7.24 -19.55 -25.86
CA ARG A 418 5.98 -18.82 -26.07
C ARG A 418 4.74 -19.67 -25.83
N VAL A 419 3.68 -19.01 -25.42
CA VAL A 419 2.33 -19.57 -25.30
C VAL A 419 1.50 -18.98 -26.44
N LEU A 420 0.84 -19.83 -27.19
CA LEU A 420 0.05 -19.45 -28.38
C LEU A 420 -1.42 -19.78 -28.14
N LEU A 421 -2.30 -18.86 -28.52
CA LEU A 421 -3.73 -19.07 -28.69
C LEU A 421 -4.03 -19.10 -30.20
N ASP A 422 -4.53 -20.21 -30.70
CA ASP A 422 -4.83 -20.43 -32.12
C ASP A 422 -3.64 -20.00 -33.04
N GLY A 423 -2.41 -20.29 -32.60
CA GLY A 423 -1.18 -19.97 -33.33
C GLY A 423 -0.64 -18.56 -33.14
N ILE A 424 -1.30 -17.68 -32.38
CA ILE A 424 -0.88 -16.30 -32.09
C ILE A 424 -0.33 -16.23 -30.67
N ASP A 425 0.82 -15.58 -30.48
CA ASP A 425 1.42 -15.38 -29.15
C ASP A 425 0.50 -14.55 -28.25
N ILE A 426 0.25 -15.06 -27.03
CA ILE A 426 -0.66 -14.42 -26.08
C ILE A 426 -0.21 -13.01 -25.67
N ARG A 427 1.07 -12.68 -25.83
CA ARG A 427 1.62 -11.34 -25.56
C ARG A 427 1.17 -10.29 -26.59
N GLU A 428 0.63 -10.71 -27.72
CA GLU A 428 0.12 -9.82 -28.77
C GLU A 428 -1.33 -9.37 -28.53
N PHE A 429 -2.08 -10.10 -27.69
CA PHE A 429 -3.46 -9.76 -27.33
C PHE A 429 -3.55 -8.72 -26.21
N ASN A 430 -4.71 -8.07 -26.11
CA ASN A 430 -5.12 -7.37 -24.89
C ASN A 430 -5.30 -8.41 -23.77
N ARG A 431 -4.57 -8.27 -22.69
CA ARG A 431 -4.57 -9.27 -21.62
C ARG A 431 -5.93 -9.37 -20.89
N LYS A 432 -6.68 -8.25 -20.78
CA LYS A 432 -8.03 -8.27 -20.17
C LYS A 432 -9.01 -9.07 -21.04
N GLU A 433 -8.93 -8.90 -22.36
CA GLU A 433 -9.74 -9.69 -23.30
C GLU A 433 -9.36 -11.17 -23.26
N TYR A 434 -8.05 -11.45 -23.20
CA TYR A 434 -7.55 -12.82 -23.08
C TYR A 434 -8.05 -13.48 -21.79
N TYR A 435 -8.04 -12.79 -20.64
CA TYR A 435 -8.63 -13.30 -19.39
C TYR A 435 -10.13 -13.56 -19.50
N GLY A 436 -10.82 -12.86 -20.38
CA GLY A 436 -12.24 -13.07 -20.67
C GLY A 436 -12.57 -14.46 -21.19
N LEU A 437 -11.61 -15.12 -21.87
CA LEU A 437 -11.78 -16.47 -22.42
C LEU A 437 -11.88 -17.56 -21.34
N PHE A 438 -11.37 -17.32 -20.14
CA PHE A 438 -11.25 -18.36 -19.12
C PHE A 438 -12.30 -18.24 -18.04
N SER A 439 -13.00 -19.33 -17.77
CA SER A 439 -13.66 -19.59 -16.49
C SER A 439 -12.73 -20.44 -15.64
N ALA A 440 -12.39 -20.00 -14.41
CA ALA A 440 -11.41 -20.70 -13.58
C ALA A 440 -11.92 -20.91 -12.16
N VAL A 441 -11.63 -22.10 -11.62
CA VAL A 441 -11.75 -22.40 -10.19
C VAL A 441 -10.36 -22.81 -9.70
N PHE A 442 -9.75 -21.99 -8.83
CA PHE A 442 -8.43 -22.25 -8.26
C PHE A 442 -8.54 -22.92 -6.89
N GLN A 443 -7.51 -23.65 -6.51
CA GLN A 443 -7.38 -24.33 -5.20
C GLN A 443 -7.54 -23.36 -4.02
N HIS A 444 -6.89 -22.20 -4.11
CA HIS A 444 -7.01 -21.11 -3.14
C HIS A 444 -7.86 -19.99 -3.73
N PHE A 445 -8.97 -19.72 -3.09
CA PHE A 445 -9.88 -18.64 -3.48
C PHE A 445 -10.12 -17.70 -2.30
N ASN A 446 -10.28 -16.44 -2.62
CA ASN A 446 -10.72 -15.41 -1.66
C ASN A 446 -12.11 -14.92 -2.07
N ILE A 447 -12.96 -14.76 -1.08
CA ILE A 447 -14.29 -14.16 -1.23
C ILE A 447 -14.27 -12.85 -0.48
N MET A 448 -14.80 -11.80 -1.11
CA MET A 448 -15.02 -10.52 -0.45
C MET A 448 -16.28 -10.60 0.41
N ASP A 449 -16.35 -9.78 1.45
CA ASP A 449 -17.53 -9.64 2.30
C ASP A 449 -18.61 -8.84 1.53
N ILE A 450 -19.24 -9.49 0.55
CA ILE A 450 -20.29 -8.97 -0.33
C ILE A 450 -21.44 -9.99 -0.41
N THR A 451 -22.52 -9.69 -1.11
CA THR A 451 -23.67 -10.60 -1.21
C THR A 451 -23.36 -11.85 -2.03
N VAL A 452 -24.18 -12.89 -1.87
CA VAL A 452 -24.12 -14.11 -2.68
C VAL A 452 -24.27 -13.77 -4.17
N ALA A 453 -25.23 -12.91 -4.53
CA ALA A 453 -25.46 -12.49 -5.91
C ALA A 453 -24.26 -11.78 -6.51
N GLU A 454 -23.69 -10.80 -5.81
CA GLU A 454 -22.48 -10.08 -6.24
C GLU A 454 -21.27 -11.01 -6.37
N THR A 455 -21.13 -11.99 -5.48
CA THR A 455 -20.04 -12.98 -5.53
C THR A 455 -20.13 -13.84 -6.78
N VAL A 456 -21.34 -14.26 -7.18
CA VAL A 456 -21.56 -15.08 -8.39
C VAL A 456 -21.41 -14.23 -9.65
N ALA A 457 -22.05 -13.05 -9.68
CA ALA A 457 -22.04 -12.16 -10.84
C ALA A 457 -20.69 -11.44 -11.04
N GLN A 458 -19.85 -11.34 -9.99
CA GLN A 458 -18.60 -10.55 -9.98
C GLN A 458 -18.84 -9.08 -10.36
N SER A 459 -19.99 -8.56 -10.00
CA SER A 459 -20.41 -7.18 -10.23
C SER A 459 -21.26 -6.70 -9.07
N ALA A 460 -21.20 -5.38 -8.77
CA ALA A 460 -22.09 -4.71 -7.84
C ALA A 460 -23.27 -4.02 -8.54
N THR A 461 -23.27 -3.97 -9.88
CA THR A 461 -24.30 -3.32 -10.70
C THR A 461 -24.72 -4.25 -11.82
N ASP A 462 -25.94 -4.07 -12.32
CA ASP A 462 -26.47 -4.77 -13.49
C ASP A 462 -26.41 -6.32 -13.38
N ILE A 463 -26.76 -6.85 -12.20
CA ILE A 463 -26.75 -8.29 -11.94
C ILE A 463 -27.97 -8.94 -12.57
N ASP A 464 -27.77 -9.89 -13.47
CA ASP A 464 -28.81 -10.77 -13.96
C ASP A 464 -29.16 -11.84 -12.92
N LEU A 465 -30.17 -11.55 -12.08
CA LEU A 465 -30.58 -12.41 -10.98
C LEU A 465 -31.11 -13.76 -11.43
N GLU A 466 -31.76 -13.84 -12.61
CA GLU A 466 -32.28 -15.10 -13.13
C GLU A 466 -31.13 -16.01 -13.54
N ARG A 467 -30.10 -15.46 -14.19
CA ARG A 467 -28.87 -16.18 -14.50
C ARG A 467 -28.08 -16.57 -13.23
N VAL A 468 -28.08 -15.74 -12.18
CA VAL A 468 -27.49 -16.10 -10.89
C VAL A 468 -28.20 -17.30 -10.30
N LYS A 469 -29.56 -17.33 -10.30
CA LYS A 469 -30.35 -18.46 -9.80
C LYS A 469 -30.07 -19.75 -10.58
N ASP A 470 -30.04 -19.70 -11.91
CA ASP A 470 -29.67 -20.85 -12.74
C ASP A 470 -28.27 -21.40 -12.41
N CYS A 471 -27.27 -20.49 -12.23
CA CYS A 471 -25.92 -20.90 -11.84
C CYS A 471 -25.86 -21.50 -10.43
N ILE A 472 -26.61 -20.99 -9.48
CA ILE A 472 -26.75 -21.51 -8.11
C ILE A 472 -27.39 -22.90 -8.13
N GLU A 473 -28.43 -23.11 -8.95
CA GLU A 473 -29.10 -24.41 -9.12
C GLU A 473 -28.13 -25.44 -9.72
N LYS A 474 -27.46 -25.09 -10.81
CA LYS A 474 -26.46 -25.95 -11.47
C LYS A 474 -25.30 -26.29 -10.52
N ALA A 475 -24.88 -25.38 -9.65
CA ALA A 475 -23.88 -25.63 -8.63
C ALA A 475 -24.39 -26.44 -7.42
N GLY A 476 -25.70 -26.74 -7.35
CA GLY A 476 -26.32 -27.49 -6.25
C GLY A 476 -26.39 -26.72 -4.94
N LEU A 477 -26.58 -25.40 -5.00
CA LEU A 477 -26.64 -24.52 -3.84
C LEU A 477 -28.03 -23.99 -3.52
N THR A 478 -29.09 -24.38 -4.28
CA THR A 478 -30.46 -23.86 -4.13
C THR A 478 -30.97 -24.00 -2.70
N LYS A 479 -30.80 -25.18 -2.08
CA LYS A 479 -31.22 -25.40 -0.69
C LYS A 479 -30.47 -24.49 0.28
N MET A 480 -29.14 -24.42 0.15
CA MET A 480 -28.31 -23.57 1.02
C MET A 480 -28.74 -22.11 0.92
N VAL A 481 -28.94 -21.57 -0.30
CA VAL A 481 -29.35 -20.18 -0.49
C VAL A 481 -30.74 -19.92 0.06
N SER A 482 -31.68 -20.87 -0.06
CA SER A 482 -33.05 -20.73 0.51
C SER A 482 -33.06 -20.71 2.05
N GLU A 483 -32.05 -21.28 2.70
CA GLU A 483 -31.89 -21.28 4.17
C GLU A 483 -31.18 -20.03 4.70
N LEU A 484 -30.60 -19.18 3.81
CA LEU A 484 -29.96 -17.93 4.21
C LEU A 484 -30.99 -16.84 4.55
N PRO A 485 -30.70 -15.93 5.52
CA PRO A 485 -31.65 -14.92 6.01
C PRO A 485 -32.26 -14.05 4.90
N GLU A 486 -31.45 -13.63 3.93
CA GLU A 486 -31.85 -12.77 2.81
C GLU A 486 -31.64 -13.45 1.44
N GLY A 487 -31.50 -14.77 1.41
CA GLY A 487 -31.26 -15.52 0.19
C GLY A 487 -30.03 -15.03 -0.57
N LEU A 488 -30.21 -14.65 -1.84
CA LEU A 488 -29.14 -14.13 -2.70
C LEU A 488 -28.54 -12.80 -2.22
N ASN A 489 -29.25 -12.02 -1.42
CA ASN A 489 -28.78 -10.74 -0.87
C ASN A 489 -28.03 -10.88 0.46
N THR A 490 -27.92 -12.09 0.99
CA THR A 490 -27.18 -12.35 2.22
C THR A 490 -25.71 -12.04 2.03
N HIS A 491 -25.12 -11.23 2.93
CA HIS A 491 -23.69 -10.92 2.94
C HIS A 491 -22.86 -12.12 3.42
N LEU A 492 -21.76 -12.35 2.74
CA LEU A 492 -20.77 -13.38 3.09
C LEU A 492 -19.62 -12.77 3.87
N GLY A 493 -19.12 -13.50 4.89
CA GLY A 493 -18.03 -13.00 5.74
C GLY A 493 -18.50 -12.06 6.85
N ARG A 494 -17.62 -11.80 7.83
CA ARG A 494 -17.92 -10.97 9.02
C ARG A 494 -16.90 -9.87 9.26
N SER A 495 -16.05 -9.56 8.27
CA SER A 495 -15.04 -8.51 8.43
C SER A 495 -15.65 -7.11 8.29
N VAL A 496 -16.74 -6.99 7.51
CA VAL A 496 -17.46 -5.73 7.27
C VAL A 496 -18.86 -5.78 7.90
N TYR A 497 -19.58 -6.87 7.71
CA TYR A 497 -20.97 -7.05 8.17
C TYR A 497 -21.01 -8.02 9.33
N LEU A 498 -21.47 -7.57 10.51
CA LEU A 498 -21.50 -8.39 11.73
C LEU A 498 -22.49 -9.56 11.65
N ASP A 499 -23.55 -9.40 10.87
CA ASP A 499 -24.59 -10.37 10.56
C ASP A 499 -24.27 -11.27 9.37
N GLY A 500 -23.12 -11.05 8.73
CA GLY A 500 -22.67 -11.84 7.58
C GLY A 500 -22.52 -13.33 7.91
N VAL A 501 -22.81 -14.17 6.93
CA VAL A 501 -22.81 -15.63 7.07
C VAL A 501 -21.46 -16.21 6.63
N MET A 502 -20.94 -17.16 7.42
CA MET A 502 -19.76 -17.94 7.08
C MET A 502 -20.21 -19.28 6.48
N LEU A 503 -19.82 -19.54 5.24
CA LEU A 503 -20.09 -20.80 4.55
C LEU A 503 -19.08 -21.89 4.96
N SER A 504 -19.47 -23.17 4.79
CA SER A 504 -18.53 -24.28 4.89
C SER A 504 -17.58 -24.31 3.68
N GLY A 505 -16.43 -25.00 3.81
CA GLY A 505 -15.46 -25.14 2.70
C GLY A 505 -16.10 -25.68 1.41
N GLY A 506 -16.96 -26.71 1.53
CA GLY A 506 -17.67 -27.29 0.40
C GLY A 506 -18.72 -26.34 -0.23
N GLN A 507 -19.42 -25.53 0.60
CA GLN A 507 -20.34 -24.51 0.10
C GLN A 507 -19.58 -23.41 -0.65
N TYR A 508 -18.42 -22.98 -0.14
CA TYR A 508 -17.55 -22.03 -0.84
C TYR A 508 -17.07 -22.60 -2.19
N GLN A 509 -16.64 -23.85 -2.28
CA GLN A 509 -16.22 -24.44 -3.55
C GLN A 509 -17.35 -24.48 -4.59
N ARG A 510 -18.55 -24.89 -4.18
CA ARG A 510 -19.75 -24.86 -5.05
C ARG A 510 -20.10 -23.42 -5.47
N LEU A 511 -19.91 -22.44 -4.60
CA LEU A 511 -20.14 -21.04 -4.94
C LEU A 511 -19.12 -20.53 -6.00
N MET A 512 -17.85 -21.00 -5.92
CA MET A 512 -16.86 -20.72 -6.97
C MET A 512 -17.21 -21.38 -8.30
N LEU A 513 -17.85 -22.55 -8.25
CA LEU A 513 -18.41 -23.17 -9.46
C LEU A 513 -19.53 -22.31 -10.06
N ALA A 514 -20.49 -21.85 -9.25
CA ALA A 514 -21.55 -20.96 -9.72
C ALA A 514 -20.97 -19.68 -10.37
N ARG A 515 -19.91 -19.11 -9.80
CA ARG A 515 -19.17 -17.97 -10.36
C ARG A 515 -18.54 -18.28 -11.73
N ALA A 516 -17.92 -19.46 -11.87
CA ALA A 516 -17.33 -19.90 -13.14
C ALA A 516 -18.41 -20.13 -14.22
N LEU A 517 -19.56 -20.70 -13.84
CA LEU A 517 -20.74 -20.85 -14.70
C LEU A 517 -21.29 -19.49 -15.17
N TYR A 518 -21.43 -18.55 -14.25
CA TYR A 518 -21.91 -17.21 -14.59
C TYR A 518 -21.00 -16.50 -15.58
N LYS A 519 -19.67 -16.60 -15.41
CA LYS A 519 -18.70 -16.01 -16.34
C LYS A 519 -18.80 -16.61 -17.74
N ASN A 520 -19.02 -17.92 -17.86
CA ASN A 520 -19.25 -18.64 -19.12
C ASN A 520 -18.15 -18.44 -20.18
N GLY A 521 -16.87 -18.53 -19.77
CA GLY A 521 -15.75 -18.43 -20.69
C GLY A 521 -15.64 -19.62 -21.64
N ALA A 522 -15.03 -19.41 -22.81
CA ALA A 522 -14.81 -20.44 -23.84
C ALA A 522 -13.90 -21.61 -23.36
N MET A 523 -13.08 -21.35 -22.37
CA MET A 523 -12.14 -22.32 -21.80
C MET A 523 -12.34 -22.45 -20.29
N LEU A 524 -12.26 -23.70 -19.77
CA LEU A 524 -12.43 -23.99 -18.35
C LEU A 524 -11.11 -24.47 -17.73
N MET A 525 -10.69 -23.84 -16.63
CA MET A 525 -9.49 -24.21 -15.87
C MET A 525 -9.88 -24.55 -14.43
N LEU A 526 -9.68 -25.80 -14.03
CA LEU A 526 -10.06 -26.29 -12.71
C LEU A 526 -8.82 -26.82 -11.98
N ASP A 527 -8.44 -26.16 -10.89
CA ASP A 527 -7.27 -26.52 -10.07
C ASP A 527 -7.75 -27.07 -8.71
N GLU A 528 -7.72 -28.38 -8.55
CA GLU A 528 -8.16 -29.13 -7.36
C GLU A 528 -9.55 -28.75 -6.84
N PRO A 529 -10.58 -28.79 -7.69
CA PRO A 529 -11.88 -28.20 -7.36
C PRO A 529 -12.68 -28.99 -6.31
N THR A 530 -12.18 -30.11 -5.77
CA THR A 530 -12.91 -31.01 -4.84
C THR A 530 -12.21 -31.24 -3.50
N ALA A 531 -11.15 -30.49 -3.19
CA ALA A 531 -10.30 -30.75 -2.01
C ALA A 531 -11.01 -30.75 -0.64
N ALA A 532 -12.20 -30.13 -0.52
CA ALA A 532 -12.94 -29.97 0.75
C ALA A 532 -14.28 -30.74 0.78
N LEU A 533 -14.51 -31.68 -0.15
CA LEU A 533 -15.80 -32.39 -0.30
C LEU A 533 -15.71 -33.84 0.20
N ASP A 534 -16.87 -34.36 0.67
CA ASP A 534 -17.06 -35.77 0.90
C ASP A 534 -17.20 -36.54 -0.44
N PRO A 535 -17.02 -37.87 -0.47
CA PRO A 535 -17.01 -38.66 -1.72
C PRO A 535 -18.29 -38.56 -2.56
N LEU A 536 -19.47 -38.45 -1.94
CA LEU A 536 -20.74 -38.32 -2.64
C LEU A 536 -20.89 -36.95 -3.27
N ALA A 537 -20.59 -35.91 -2.50
CA ALA A 537 -20.58 -34.53 -3.00
C ALA A 537 -19.53 -34.30 -4.10
N GLU A 538 -18.41 -35.02 -4.01
CA GLU A 538 -17.36 -35.01 -5.03
C GLU A 538 -17.85 -35.64 -6.34
N GLN A 539 -18.49 -36.80 -6.29
CA GLN A 539 -19.03 -37.47 -7.48
C GLN A 539 -20.09 -36.57 -8.17
N ASP A 540 -21.02 -35.98 -7.39
CA ASP A 540 -22.01 -35.01 -7.92
C ASP A 540 -21.32 -33.85 -8.64
N LEU A 541 -20.26 -33.32 -8.03
CA LEU A 541 -19.54 -32.18 -8.59
C LEU A 541 -18.77 -32.56 -9.88
N TYR A 542 -18.16 -33.74 -9.96
CA TYR A 542 -17.51 -34.19 -11.19
C TYR A 542 -18.50 -34.40 -12.33
N ASN A 543 -19.70 -34.92 -12.06
CA ASN A 543 -20.74 -35.03 -13.07
C ASN A 543 -21.10 -33.63 -13.61
N LYS A 544 -21.27 -32.65 -12.75
CA LYS A 544 -21.53 -31.25 -13.14
C LYS A 544 -20.37 -30.64 -13.95
N TYR A 545 -19.12 -30.91 -13.56
CA TYR A 545 -17.98 -30.49 -14.37
C TYR A 545 -17.95 -31.14 -15.74
N SER A 546 -18.31 -32.43 -15.85
CA SER A 546 -18.40 -33.12 -17.14
C SER A 546 -19.44 -32.47 -18.05
N GLU A 547 -20.62 -32.14 -17.52
CA GLU A 547 -21.67 -31.42 -18.25
C GLU A 547 -21.23 -30.02 -18.68
N MET A 548 -20.55 -29.27 -17.79
CA MET A 548 -20.07 -27.92 -18.08
C MET A 548 -18.99 -27.88 -19.18
N THR A 549 -18.27 -28.96 -19.36
CA THR A 549 -17.16 -29.04 -20.31
C THR A 549 -17.56 -29.60 -21.67
N GLU A 550 -18.84 -29.98 -21.86
CA GLU A 550 -19.32 -30.42 -23.19
C GLU A 550 -19.11 -29.32 -24.24
N GLY A 551 -18.40 -29.68 -25.31
CA GLY A 551 -18.07 -28.76 -26.41
C GLY A 551 -17.08 -27.65 -26.08
N ARG A 552 -16.38 -27.69 -24.92
CA ARG A 552 -15.41 -26.67 -24.52
C ARG A 552 -14.02 -27.24 -24.29
N THR A 553 -13.01 -26.43 -24.52
CA THR A 553 -11.64 -26.78 -24.11
C THR A 553 -11.52 -26.67 -22.59
N ALA A 554 -11.07 -27.75 -21.93
CA ALA A 554 -10.98 -27.78 -20.48
C ALA A 554 -9.67 -28.40 -19.99
N VAL A 555 -9.12 -27.85 -18.90
CA VAL A 555 -7.94 -28.36 -18.20
C VAL A 555 -8.29 -28.59 -16.74
N PHE A 556 -8.05 -29.80 -16.28
CA PHE A 556 -8.29 -30.25 -14.91
C PHE A 556 -6.97 -30.57 -14.22
N ILE A 557 -6.68 -29.94 -13.11
CA ILE A 557 -5.64 -30.40 -12.18
C ILE A 557 -6.32 -31.18 -11.08
N SER A 558 -5.91 -32.41 -10.88
CA SER A 558 -6.45 -33.24 -9.80
C SER A 558 -5.35 -34.07 -9.15
N HIS A 559 -5.40 -34.14 -7.83
CA HIS A 559 -4.67 -35.14 -7.04
C HIS A 559 -5.48 -36.42 -6.85
N ARG A 560 -6.76 -36.42 -7.23
CA ARG A 560 -7.65 -37.61 -7.17
C ARG A 560 -7.82 -38.19 -8.57
N LEU A 561 -7.15 -39.30 -8.82
CA LEU A 561 -7.06 -39.89 -10.16
C LEU A 561 -8.40 -40.47 -10.68
N ALA A 562 -9.41 -40.66 -9.82
CA ALA A 562 -10.76 -41.03 -10.26
C ALA A 562 -11.37 -40.01 -11.23
N SER A 563 -10.99 -38.73 -11.11
CA SER A 563 -11.46 -37.65 -11.97
C SER A 563 -10.85 -37.62 -13.37
N THR A 564 -9.76 -38.36 -13.60
CA THR A 564 -9.12 -38.40 -14.93
C THR A 564 -9.92 -39.18 -15.97
N ARG A 565 -10.87 -40.02 -15.54
CA ARG A 565 -11.65 -40.92 -16.43
C ARG A 565 -12.60 -40.21 -17.39
N PHE A 566 -13.01 -38.98 -17.05
CA PHE A 566 -13.89 -38.21 -17.95
C PHE A 566 -13.13 -37.27 -18.88
N CYS A 567 -11.79 -37.25 -18.80
CA CYS A 567 -10.94 -36.47 -19.68
C CYS A 567 -10.50 -37.28 -20.90
N ASP A 568 -10.37 -36.59 -22.04
CA ASP A 568 -9.97 -37.21 -23.30
C ASP A 568 -8.49 -37.64 -23.26
N ARG A 569 -7.66 -36.89 -22.49
CA ARG A 569 -6.23 -37.11 -22.34
C ARG A 569 -5.74 -36.79 -20.95
N VAL A 570 -4.81 -37.55 -20.47
CA VAL A 570 -4.12 -37.37 -19.19
C VAL A 570 -2.65 -37.06 -19.45
N LEU A 571 -2.14 -36.04 -18.75
CA LEU A 571 -0.74 -35.62 -18.74
C LEU A 571 -0.17 -35.90 -17.36
N TYR A 572 0.77 -36.79 -17.25
CA TYR A 572 1.54 -36.98 -16.02
C TYR A 572 2.77 -36.08 -16.06
N LEU A 573 2.81 -35.14 -15.10
CA LEU A 573 3.88 -34.14 -14.99
C LEU A 573 4.89 -34.55 -13.91
N GLU A 574 6.16 -34.51 -14.27
CA GLU A 574 7.27 -34.72 -13.38
C GLU A 574 8.40 -33.73 -13.69
N GLU A 575 8.98 -33.12 -12.65
CA GLU A 575 10.10 -32.18 -12.75
C GLU A 575 9.93 -31.08 -13.83
N GLY A 576 8.70 -30.56 -13.98
CA GLY A 576 8.40 -29.49 -14.93
C GLY A 576 8.28 -29.91 -16.39
N LYS A 577 8.14 -31.22 -16.66
CA LYS A 577 7.97 -31.81 -17.99
C LYS A 577 6.78 -32.76 -18.03
N VAL A 578 6.27 -33.03 -19.23
CA VAL A 578 5.33 -34.16 -19.45
C VAL A 578 6.15 -35.43 -19.52
N ALA A 579 6.00 -36.29 -18.50
CA ALA A 579 6.69 -37.60 -18.44
C ALA A 579 5.88 -38.68 -19.12
N GLU A 580 4.54 -38.70 -18.97
CA GLU A 580 3.64 -39.64 -19.62
C GLU A 580 2.41 -38.90 -20.16
N GLU A 581 1.90 -39.36 -21.29
CA GLU A 581 0.74 -38.80 -21.99
C GLU A 581 -0.04 -39.93 -22.66
N GLY A 582 -1.38 -39.91 -22.56
CA GLY A 582 -2.29 -40.89 -23.13
C GLY A 582 -3.67 -40.81 -22.53
N THR A 583 -4.57 -41.73 -22.92
CA THR A 583 -5.85 -41.90 -22.21
C THR A 583 -5.63 -42.58 -20.85
N HIS A 584 -6.64 -42.56 -19.99
CA HIS A 584 -6.57 -43.28 -18.71
C HIS A 584 -6.21 -44.78 -18.89
N GLU A 585 -6.87 -45.42 -19.84
CA GLU A 585 -6.69 -46.85 -20.13
C GLU A 585 -5.28 -47.13 -20.65
N GLU A 586 -4.80 -46.37 -21.63
CA GLU A 586 -3.44 -46.52 -22.19
C GLU A 586 -2.35 -46.37 -21.13
N LEU A 587 -2.50 -45.39 -20.21
CA LEU A 587 -1.52 -45.15 -19.16
C LEU A 587 -1.55 -46.24 -18.07
N ILE A 588 -2.70 -46.81 -17.77
CA ILE A 588 -2.81 -47.97 -16.87
C ILE A 588 -2.16 -49.23 -17.50
N GLU A 589 -2.41 -49.51 -18.79
CA GLU A 589 -1.79 -50.61 -19.51
C GLU A 589 -0.26 -50.46 -19.61
N LYS A 590 0.21 -49.23 -19.79
CA LYS A 590 1.64 -48.91 -19.84
C LYS A 590 2.39 -49.25 -18.55
N GLY A 591 1.70 -49.27 -17.40
CA GLY A 591 2.27 -49.63 -16.10
C GLY A 591 3.33 -48.66 -15.59
N GLY A 592 3.31 -47.39 -16.03
CA GLY A 592 4.25 -46.33 -15.64
C GLY A 592 3.95 -45.71 -14.28
N GLU A 593 4.52 -44.53 -14.02
CA GLU A 593 4.34 -43.80 -12.77
C GLU A 593 2.88 -43.35 -12.56
N TYR A 594 2.15 -43.03 -13.64
CA TYR A 594 0.73 -42.77 -13.55
C TYR A 594 -0.05 -43.98 -13.02
N ALA A 595 0.18 -45.16 -13.58
CA ALA A 595 -0.49 -46.39 -13.15
C ALA A 595 -0.15 -46.72 -11.69
N ARG A 596 1.12 -46.58 -11.29
CA ARG A 596 1.58 -46.74 -9.91
C ARG A 596 0.85 -45.81 -8.93
N LEU A 597 0.73 -44.55 -9.26
CA LEU A 597 -0.02 -43.58 -8.46
C LEU A 597 -1.50 -43.94 -8.34
N PHE A 598 -2.11 -44.38 -9.44
CA PHE A 598 -3.49 -44.84 -9.47
C PHE A 598 -3.70 -46.06 -8.59
N GLU A 599 -2.80 -47.04 -8.65
CA GLU A 599 -2.84 -48.24 -7.80
C GLU A 599 -2.76 -47.86 -6.30
N ILE A 600 -1.81 -47.00 -5.93
CA ILE A 600 -1.67 -46.53 -4.54
C ILE A 600 -2.97 -45.89 -4.07
N GLN A 601 -3.57 -44.98 -4.85
CA GLN A 601 -4.82 -44.33 -4.47
C GLN A 601 -6.00 -45.29 -4.41
N SER A 602 -6.10 -46.26 -5.35
CA SER A 602 -7.19 -47.23 -5.41
C SER A 602 -7.16 -48.20 -4.24
N ARG A 603 -5.98 -48.58 -3.75
CA ARG A 603 -5.83 -49.42 -2.54
C ARG A 603 -6.46 -48.77 -1.31
N TYR A 604 -6.27 -47.47 -1.09
CA TYR A 604 -6.90 -46.76 0.01
C TYR A 604 -8.45 -46.81 0.01
N TYR A 605 -9.07 -47.01 -1.16
CA TYR A 605 -10.52 -47.12 -1.30
C TYR A 605 -11.05 -48.58 -1.29
N ARG A 606 -10.18 -49.57 -1.58
CA ARG A 606 -10.60 -51.00 -1.64
C ARG A 606 -10.36 -51.76 -0.35
N GLU A 607 -9.34 -51.42 0.38
CA GLU A 607 -8.96 -52.12 1.60
C GLU A 607 -9.15 -51.14 2.77
N GLY A 608 -10.08 -51.46 3.70
CA GLY A 608 -10.06 -50.89 5.06
C GLY A 608 -8.80 -51.40 5.75
N VAL A 609 -7.69 -50.68 5.63
CA VAL A 609 -6.34 -51.20 5.76
C VAL A 609 -5.91 -51.39 7.19
N GLU A 610 -5.49 -52.59 7.52
CA GLU A 610 -4.42 -52.84 8.49
C GLU A 610 -3.11 -52.25 7.95
N PHE A 611 -2.64 -51.18 8.57
CA PHE A 611 -1.35 -50.56 8.25
C PHE A 611 -0.21 -51.46 8.75
N ASP A 612 0.51 -52.09 7.88
CA ASP A 612 1.84 -52.62 8.19
C ASP A 612 2.87 -51.48 8.12
N VAL A 613 3.20 -50.92 9.29
CA VAL A 613 4.14 -49.78 9.45
C VAL A 613 5.60 -50.14 9.13
N ASN A 614 5.89 -51.41 8.77
CA ASN A 614 7.25 -51.92 8.60
C ASN A 614 7.78 -51.88 7.17
N GLN A 615 7.08 -51.23 6.22
CA GLN A 615 7.51 -51.15 4.80
C GLN A 615 7.71 -49.73 4.27
N ILE A 616 8.05 -48.76 5.14
CA ILE A 616 8.53 -47.46 4.69
C ILE A 616 10.01 -47.28 5.06
#